data_58a978d8dfc17796b16003196eea55f8
#
_entry.id   58a978d8dfc17796b16003196eea55f8
#
_cell.length_a   1.000
_cell.length_b   1.000
_cell.length_c   1.000
_cell.angle_alpha   90.00
_cell.angle_beta   90.00
_cell.angle_gamma   90.00
#
_symmetry.space_group_name_H-M   'P 1'
#
loop_
_entity.id
_entity.type
_entity.pdbx_description
1 polymer ?
#
loop_
_entity_poly.entity_id
_entity_poly.type
_entity_poly.pdbx_seq_one_letter_code
_entity_poly.pdbx_strand_id
1 'polypeptide(L)'
;GGESITSLLDKRDFKKLVAALLTETGLNYGNLPKGLLKFHAYGDANRCPAEEHLIEGIQYGVGKNKQVHIHFTVSPEHEEGFVQEINQHLPRLQESTGLVFRVSYSHQKKSTDTIAVDESNEPFLEEDGSLLFRPAGHGALLENLNEVAADLIFIKNIDNVVPDRLKPITKSYKMALAGLLLEVQSHVFEALKALEEVTTQSVRKAQEVYVSDLGGLVPEEIQNASLSEQAAFFQAKLNRPIRVCGMVKNTGEPGGGPFWIHEKYGTESLQILETAQIDLNNSESNQHFQASTHFNPVDLVCGTRDYKGQAFDLLQFRDMNTGFITEKSKNGKMLKALELPGLWNGAMAHWNTLFVEVPLITFNPVKTINDLLREEHQA
;
A
#
# COMPACT_ATOMS: atom_id res chain seq x y z
N GLY A 1 -39.77 14.38 5.40
CA GLY A 1 -40.11 13.37 6.37
C GLY A 1 -40.14 12.00 5.71
N GLY A 2 -39.07 11.22 5.76
CA GLY A 2 -39.04 9.85 5.29
C GLY A 2 -39.62 8.88 6.32
N GLU A 3 -40.04 7.70 5.91
CA GLU A 3 -40.37 6.61 6.81
C GLU A 3 -39.14 6.16 7.60
N SER A 4 -39.33 5.81 8.88
CA SER A 4 -38.24 5.26 9.69
C SER A 4 -37.84 3.87 9.21
N ILE A 5 -36.58 3.50 9.42
CA ILE A 5 -36.07 2.15 9.12
C ILE A 5 -36.91 1.09 9.82
N THR A 6 -37.26 1.32 11.08
CA THR A 6 -38.12 0.43 11.86
C THR A 6 -39.49 0.21 11.17
N SER A 7 -40.10 1.30 10.71
CA SER A 7 -41.40 1.20 9.98
C SER A 7 -41.27 0.40 8.67
N LEU A 8 -40.17 0.56 7.95
CA LEU A 8 -39.92 -0.20 6.71
C LEU A 8 -39.68 -1.69 6.99
N LEU A 9 -38.94 -2.00 8.08
CA LEU A 9 -38.74 -3.38 8.53
C LEU A 9 -40.02 -4.04 8.95
N ASP A 10 -40.88 -3.36 9.76
CA ASP A 10 -42.18 -3.87 10.20
C ASP A 10 -43.11 -4.17 9.02
N LYS A 11 -43.10 -3.30 8.02
CA LYS A 11 -43.86 -3.48 6.78
C LYS A 11 -43.20 -4.48 5.80
N ARG A 12 -42.02 -4.96 6.08
CA ARG A 12 -41.17 -5.78 5.18
C ARG A 12 -40.98 -5.15 3.80
N ASP A 13 -40.92 -3.81 3.73
CA ASP A 13 -40.65 -3.09 2.49
C ASP A 13 -39.14 -2.98 2.26
N PHE A 14 -38.49 -4.14 2.05
CA PHE A 14 -37.06 -4.25 1.82
C PHE A 14 -36.61 -3.50 0.57
N LYS A 15 -37.47 -3.35 -0.44
CA LYS A 15 -37.14 -2.61 -1.65
C LYS A 15 -36.90 -1.14 -1.35
N LYS A 16 -37.75 -0.50 -0.57
CA LYS A 16 -37.58 0.88 -0.14
C LYS A 16 -36.37 1.02 0.81
N LEU A 17 -36.18 0.05 1.72
CA LEU A 17 -35.03 0.04 2.62
C LEU A 17 -33.71 0.02 1.85
N VAL A 18 -33.60 -0.90 0.88
CA VAL A 18 -32.39 -1.01 0.04
C VAL A 18 -32.23 0.22 -0.85
N ALA A 19 -33.31 0.76 -1.41
CA ALA A 19 -33.25 1.99 -2.19
C ALA A 19 -32.78 3.18 -1.33
N ALA A 20 -33.28 3.32 -0.10
CA ALA A 20 -32.83 4.36 0.83
C ALA A 20 -31.34 4.25 1.21
N LEU A 21 -30.78 3.03 1.22
CA LEU A 21 -29.36 2.81 1.48
C LEU A 21 -28.50 3.10 0.25
N LEU A 22 -28.89 2.59 -0.93
CA LEU A 22 -27.98 2.50 -2.08
C LEU A 22 -28.13 3.63 -3.10
N THR A 23 -29.30 4.28 -3.19
CA THR A 23 -29.57 5.26 -4.24
C THR A 23 -29.43 6.72 -3.77
N GLU A 24 -29.36 7.64 -4.71
CA GLU A 24 -29.27 9.09 -4.48
C GLU A 24 -30.46 9.67 -3.69
N THR A 25 -31.59 8.99 -3.69
CA THR A 25 -32.75 9.42 -2.87
C THR A 25 -32.59 9.14 -1.37
N GLY A 26 -31.49 8.47 -0.99
CA GLY A 26 -31.13 8.14 0.39
C GLY A 26 -29.66 8.41 0.69
N LEU A 27 -28.94 7.39 1.17
CA LEU A 27 -27.53 7.52 1.56
C LEU A 27 -26.54 7.42 0.38
N ASN A 28 -27.02 7.04 -0.78
CA ASN A 28 -26.21 6.89 -2.02
C ASN A 28 -25.01 5.92 -1.91
N TYR A 29 -25.04 4.97 -0.99
CA TYR A 29 -23.93 4.07 -0.71
C TYR A 29 -23.55 3.19 -1.90
N GLY A 30 -24.44 3.01 -2.88
CA GLY A 30 -24.14 2.30 -4.12
C GLY A 30 -23.14 3.00 -5.05
N ASN A 31 -23.03 4.33 -4.94
CA ASN A 31 -22.18 5.15 -5.80
C ASN A 31 -21.00 5.79 -5.06
N LEU A 32 -20.96 5.69 -3.72
CA LEU A 32 -19.88 6.27 -2.94
C LEU A 32 -18.67 5.32 -2.86
N PRO A 33 -17.44 5.84 -2.92
CA PRO A 33 -16.25 5.05 -2.65
C PRO A 33 -16.17 4.72 -1.16
N LYS A 34 -15.49 3.62 -0.80
CA LYS A 34 -15.34 3.17 0.59
C LYS A 34 -14.89 4.28 1.55
N GLY A 35 -14.00 5.17 1.09
CA GLY A 35 -13.47 6.25 1.89
C GLY A 35 -14.51 7.25 2.42
N LEU A 36 -15.70 7.29 1.80
CA LEU A 36 -16.80 8.21 2.15
C LEU A 36 -17.99 7.52 2.82
N LEU A 37 -18.00 6.17 2.89
CA LEU A 37 -19.03 5.42 3.61
C LEU A 37 -18.84 5.59 5.13
N LYS A 38 -19.91 5.72 5.89
CA LYS A 38 -19.80 5.84 7.35
C LYS A 38 -19.53 4.47 7.97
N PHE A 39 -18.32 4.31 8.55
CA PHE A 39 -17.86 3.05 9.12
C PHE A 39 -18.09 2.96 10.63
N HIS A 40 -17.80 4.03 11.37
CA HIS A 40 -17.83 3.99 12.83
C HIS A 40 -18.81 5.01 13.41
N ALA A 41 -19.57 4.59 14.43
CA ALA A 41 -20.50 5.43 15.17
C ALA A 41 -19.86 5.91 16.48
N TYR A 42 -20.03 7.20 16.81
CA TYR A 42 -19.53 7.83 18.03
C TYR A 42 -20.67 8.67 18.66
N GLY A 43 -21.56 7.98 19.35
CA GLY A 43 -22.78 8.63 19.85
C GLY A 43 -23.65 9.15 18.70
N ASP A 44 -23.80 10.49 18.64
CA ASP A 44 -24.60 11.14 17.60
C ASP A 44 -23.82 11.42 16.30
N ALA A 45 -22.50 11.13 16.27
CA ALA A 45 -21.64 11.36 15.11
C ALA A 45 -21.22 10.04 14.46
N ASN A 46 -21.04 10.06 13.15
CA ASN A 46 -20.51 8.92 12.40
C ASN A 46 -19.30 9.38 11.60
N ARG A 47 -18.24 8.55 11.57
CA ARG A 47 -17.03 8.84 10.80
C ARG A 47 -16.89 7.90 9.62
N CYS A 48 -16.41 8.47 8.50
CA CYS A 48 -15.98 7.71 7.33
C CYS A 48 -14.46 7.40 7.41
N PRO A 49 -13.94 6.46 6.60
CA PRO A 49 -12.53 6.16 6.56
C PRO A 49 -11.63 7.38 6.29
N ALA A 50 -12.04 8.29 5.42
CA ALA A 50 -11.25 9.50 5.16
C ALA A 50 -11.03 10.32 6.44
N GLU A 51 -12.08 10.51 7.26
CA GLU A 51 -11.97 11.18 8.56
C GLU A 51 -11.14 10.38 9.56
N GLU A 52 -11.30 9.04 9.61
CA GLU A 52 -10.49 8.19 10.49
C GLU A 52 -9.00 8.28 10.17
N HIS A 53 -8.62 8.38 8.89
CA HIS A 53 -7.23 8.61 8.49
C HIS A 53 -6.69 9.97 8.89
N LEU A 54 -7.52 11.04 8.90
CA LEU A 54 -7.10 12.34 9.45
C LEU A 54 -6.73 12.22 10.93
N ILE A 55 -7.58 11.55 11.70
CA ILE A 55 -7.40 11.36 13.14
C ILE A 55 -6.24 10.45 13.45
N GLU A 56 -6.06 9.39 12.66
CA GLU A 56 -4.93 8.48 12.80
C GLU A 56 -3.61 9.19 12.44
N GLY A 57 -3.59 10.00 11.38
CA GLY A 57 -2.42 10.77 10.95
C GLY A 57 -1.89 11.74 12.03
N ILE A 58 -2.74 12.28 12.89
CA ILE A 58 -2.33 13.08 14.04
C ILE A 58 -1.41 12.30 15.00
N GLN A 59 -1.57 11.00 15.08
CA GLN A 59 -0.92 10.19 16.11
C GLN A 59 0.53 9.83 15.80
N TYR A 60 0.92 9.77 14.51
CA TYR A 60 2.27 9.38 14.09
C TYR A 60 2.80 10.17 12.87
N GLY A 61 1.95 10.93 12.17
CA GLY A 61 2.32 11.68 10.98
C GLY A 61 2.64 13.15 11.20
N VAL A 62 2.80 13.59 12.45
CA VAL A 62 3.13 15.00 12.74
C VAL A 62 4.58 15.28 12.42
N GLY A 63 4.81 16.08 11.39
CA GLY A 63 6.13 16.53 10.96
C GLY A 63 6.59 17.81 11.64
N LYS A 64 7.67 18.38 11.10
CA LYS A 64 8.18 19.70 11.54
C LYS A 64 7.09 20.77 11.45
N ASN A 65 7.21 21.81 12.27
CA ASN A 65 6.25 22.94 12.30
C ASN A 65 4.81 22.56 12.62
N LYS A 66 4.59 21.44 13.33
CA LYS A 66 3.25 20.94 13.67
C LYS A 66 2.35 20.70 12.44
N GLN A 67 2.91 20.28 11.35
CA GLN A 67 2.17 19.95 10.13
C GLN A 67 1.89 18.46 10.05
N VAL A 68 0.69 18.12 9.59
CA VAL A 68 0.27 16.76 9.24
C VAL A 68 -0.01 16.73 7.75
N HIS A 69 0.78 15.95 7.01
CA HIS A 69 0.59 15.79 5.57
C HIS A 69 -0.16 14.48 5.32
N ILE A 70 -1.27 14.55 4.61
CA ILE A 70 -2.07 13.40 4.23
C ILE A 70 -2.34 13.49 2.74
N HIS A 71 -2.09 12.39 2.04
CA HIS A 71 -2.32 12.27 0.61
C HIS A 71 -3.33 11.17 0.32
N PHE A 72 -4.36 11.48 -0.43
CA PHE A 72 -5.34 10.50 -0.90
C PHE A 72 -5.19 10.30 -2.41
N THR A 73 -5.08 9.06 -2.84
CA THR A 73 -5.27 8.72 -4.26
C THR A 73 -6.72 8.30 -4.46
N VAL A 74 -7.43 9.06 -5.25
CA VAL A 74 -8.87 8.91 -5.47
C VAL A 74 -9.19 8.84 -6.96
N SER A 75 -10.36 8.33 -7.33
CA SER A 75 -10.84 8.47 -8.71
C SER A 75 -11.38 9.90 -8.95
N PRO A 76 -11.22 10.43 -10.17
CA PRO A 76 -11.60 11.81 -10.48
C PRO A 76 -13.03 12.17 -10.10
N GLU A 77 -13.96 11.26 -10.35
CA GLU A 77 -15.39 11.42 -10.07
C GLU A 77 -15.72 11.53 -8.57
N HIS A 78 -14.80 11.13 -7.68
CA HIS A 78 -15.00 11.13 -6.24
C HIS A 78 -14.21 12.21 -5.51
N GLU A 79 -13.27 12.90 -6.16
CA GLU A 79 -12.40 13.89 -5.50
C GLU A 79 -13.20 14.98 -4.81
N GLU A 80 -14.21 15.54 -5.47
CA GLU A 80 -15.03 16.59 -4.88
C GLU A 80 -15.69 16.13 -3.57
N GLY A 81 -16.20 14.88 -3.52
CA GLY A 81 -16.77 14.29 -2.31
C GLY A 81 -15.76 14.18 -1.17
N PHE A 82 -14.51 13.76 -1.47
CA PHE A 82 -13.44 13.73 -0.47
C PHE A 82 -13.08 15.13 0.03
N VAL A 83 -12.95 16.10 -0.87
CA VAL A 83 -12.66 17.50 -0.52
C VAL A 83 -13.73 18.07 0.40
N GLN A 84 -15.00 17.86 0.08
CA GLN A 84 -16.12 18.33 0.88
C GLN A 84 -16.14 17.69 2.27
N GLU A 85 -16.04 16.36 2.36
CA GLU A 85 -16.04 15.63 3.62
C GLU A 85 -14.88 16.07 4.52
N ILE A 86 -13.67 16.14 3.97
CA ILE A 86 -12.48 16.52 4.74
C ILE A 86 -12.58 17.98 5.23
N ASN A 87 -13.00 18.90 4.37
CA ASN A 87 -13.11 20.32 4.75
C ASN A 87 -14.14 20.58 5.85
N GLN A 88 -15.14 19.70 6.02
CA GLN A 88 -16.07 19.79 7.15
C GLN A 88 -15.39 19.51 8.49
N HIS A 89 -14.39 18.65 8.52
CA HIS A 89 -13.74 18.19 9.75
C HIS A 89 -12.45 18.96 10.09
N LEU A 90 -11.73 19.49 9.10
CA LEU A 90 -10.44 20.16 9.30
C LEU A 90 -10.49 21.33 10.30
N PRO A 91 -11.44 22.27 10.28
CA PRO A 91 -11.45 23.40 11.21
C PRO A 91 -11.48 22.94 12.68
N ARG A 92 -12.35 21.97 12.99
CA ARG A 92 -12.48 21.40 14.34
C ARG A 92 -11.21 20.67 14.76
N LEU A 93 -10.60 19.88 13.85
CA LEU A 93 -9.36 19.15 14.15
C LEU A 93 -8.20 20.12 14.37
N GLN A 94 -8.07 21.16 13.55
CA GLN A 94 -7.02 22.17 13.70
C GLN A 94 -7.17 22.96 15.02
N GLU A 95 -8.38 23.36 15.37
CA GLU A 95 -8.67 24.06 16.62
C GLU A 95 -8.35 23.19 17.84
N SER A 96 -8.80 21.92 17.85
CA SER A 96 -8.62 21.02 19.00
C SER A 96 -7.19 20.55 19.20
N THR A 97 -6.38 20.47 18.14
CA THR A 97 -5.02 19.92 18.18
C THR A 97 -3.92 20.96 18.09
N GLY A 98 -4.21 22.15 17.57
CA GLY A 98 -3.22 23.16 17.23
C GLY A 98 -2.28 22.75 16.08
N LEU A 99 -2.68 21.76 15.28
CA LEU A 99 -1.92 21.25 14.13
C LEU A 99 -2.41 21.88 12.83
N VAL A 100 -1.52 21.95 11.84
CA VAL A 100 -1.85 22.40 10.48
C VAL A 100 -1.90 21.20 9.56
N PHE A 101 -3.07 20.96 8.97
CA PHE A 101 -3.24 19.88 8.01
C PHE A 101 -2.94 20.36 6.59
N ARG A 102 -2.20 19.52 5.87
CA ARG A 102 -1.92 19.64 4.44
C ARG A 102 -2.46 18.39 3.76
N VAL A 103 -3.67 18.49 3.24
CA VAL A 103 -4.31 17.39 2.52
C VAL A 103 -4.13 17.61 1.04
N SER A 104 -3.72 16.58 0.33
CA SER A 104 -3.54 16.60 -1.12
C SER A 104 -4.18 15.36 -1.75
N TYR A 105 -4.48 15.48 -3.03
CA TYR A 105 -5.16 14.43 -3.81
C TYR A 105 -4.39 14.15 -5.09
N SER A 106 -4.45 12.91 -5.56
CA SER A 106 -4.00 12.54 -6.89
C SER A 106 -4.92 11.50 -7.50
N HIS A 107 -4.84 11.36 -8.82
CA HIS A 107 -5.54 10.33 -9.57
C HIS A 107 -4.56 9.35 -10.17
N GLN A 108 -4.99 8.11 -10.38
CA GLN A 108 -4.24 7.19 -11.22
C GLN A 108 -4.07 7.84 -12.60
N LYS A 109 -2.84 7.88 -13.08
CA LYS A 109 -2.53 8.50 -14.37
C LYS A 109 -3.07 7.66 -15.52
N LYS A 110 -3.78 8.29 -16.45
CA LYS A 110 -4.27 7.61 -17.68
C LYS A 110 -3.15 7.03 -18.53
N SER A 111 -1.93 7.57 -18.45
CA SER A 111 -0.74 7.01 -19.11
C SER A 111 -0.37 5.61 -18.63
N THR A 112 -0.88 5.20 -17.47
CA THR A 112 -0.67 3.85 -16.92
C THR A 112 -1.76 2.86 -17.34
N ASP A 113 -2.80 3.30 -18.02
CA ASP A 113 -3.84 2.40 -18.52
C ASP A 113 -3.26 1.44 -19.56
N THR A 114 -3.70 0.20 -19.53
CA THR A 114 -3.25 -0.85 -20.46
C THR A 114 -4.33 -1.21 -21.45
N ILE A 115 -3.91 -1.56 -22.66
CA ILE A 115 -4.83 -2.02 -23.70
C ILE A 115 -5.46 -3.35 -23.30
N ALA A 116 -6.78 -3.48 -23.47
CA ALA A 116 -7.46 -4.75 -23.34
C ALA A 116 -7.42 -5.52 -24.68
N VAL A 117 -7.36 -6.85 -24.58
CA VAL A 117 -7.46 -7.75 -25.73
C VAL A 117 -8.58 -8.76 -25.52
N ASP A 118 -9.08 -9.34 -26.57
CA ASP A 118 -10.04 -10.44 -26.53
C ASP A 118 -9.38 -11.79 -26.24
N GLU A 119 -10.14 -12.88 -26.27
CA GLU A 119 -9.64 -14.24 -26.03
C GLU A 119 -8.61 -14.68 -27.07
N SER A 120 -8.64 -14.11 -28.28
CA SER A 120 -7.70 -14.37 -29.39
C SER A 120 -6.43 -13.50 -29.32
N ASN A 121 -6.31 -12.65 -28.30
CA ASN A 121 -5.27 -11.63 -28.13
C ASN A 121 -5.31 -10.49 -29.19
N GLU A 122 -6.46 -10.29 -29.85
CA GLU A 122 -6.67 -9.12 -30.69
C GLU A 122 -7.16 -7.93 -29.85
N PRO A 123 -6.85 -6.68 -30.23
CA PRO A 123 -7.29 -5.50 -29.48
C PRO A 123 -8.81 -5.47 -29.29
N PHE A 124 -9.26 -5.31 -28.04
CA PHE A 124 -10.68 -5.21 -27.74
C PHE A 124 -11.20 -3.83 -28.16
N LEU A 125 -12.21 -3.82 -29.02
CA LEU A 125 -12.83 -2.61 -29.52
C LEU A 125 -14.13 -2.29 -28.79
N GLU A 126 -14.33 -1.01 -28.51
CA GLU A 126 -15.59 -0.45 -28.07
C GLU A 126 -16.64 -0.48 -29.18
N GLU A 127 -17.89 -0.14 -28.87
CA GLU A 127 -18.99 -0.11 -29.86
C GLU A 127 -18.75 0.91 -30.98
N ASP A 128 -18.01 1.98 -30.69
CA ASP A 128 -17.63 3.03 -31.65
C ASP A 128 -16.37 2.69 -32.48
N GLY A 129 -15.77 1.52 -32.26
CA GLY A 129 -14.55 1.06 -32.91
C GLY A 129 -13.25 1.58 -32.27
N SER A 130 -13.31 2.32 -31.20
CA SER A 130 -12.12 2.74 -30.45
C SER A 130 -11.51 1.60 -29.63
N LEU A 131 -10.23 1.71 -29.30
CA LEU A 131 -9.51 0.75 -28.45
C LEU A 131 -9.97 0.88 -27.01
N LEU A 132 -10.21 -0.25 -26.34
CA LEU A 132 -10.49 -0.26 -24.90
C LEU A 132 -9.20 -0.22 -24.11
N PHE A 133 -9.00 0.83 -23.32
CA PHE A 133 -7.98 0.93 -22.29
C PHE A 133 -8.59 0.69 -20.91
N ARG A 134 -7.82 0.07 -20.03
CA ARG A 134 -8.28 -0.24 -18.68
C ARG A 134 -7.23 0.16 -17.65
N PRO A 135 -7.67 0.60 -16.44
CA PRO A 135 -6.77 0.81 -15.33
C PRO A 135 -5.93 -0.44 -15.05
N ALA A 136 -4.63 -0.24 -14.89
CA ALA A 136 -3.63 -1.31 -14.77
C ALA A 136 -3.45 -1.83 -13.33
N GLY A 137 -4.46 -1.73 -12.48
CA GLY A 137 -4.40 -2.16 -11.08
C GLY A 137 -3.63 -1.18 -10.18
N HIS A 138 -3.44 -1.56 -8.90
CA HIS A 138 -2.81 -0.67 -7.92
C HIS A 138 -1.31 -0.43 -8.15
N GLY A 139 -0.67 -1.21 -9.01
CA GLY A 139 0.72 -0.99 -9.42
C GLY A 139 0.94 0.35 -10.15
N ALA A 140 -0.09 0.84 -10.85
CA ALA A 140 -0.08 2.15 -11.47
C ALA A 140 0.15 3.30 -10.48
N LEU A 141 -0.20 3.10 -9.19
CA LEU A 141 -0.05 4.10 -8.13
C LEU A 141 1.41 4.35 -7.71
N LEU A 142 2.37 3.57 -8.21
CA LEU A 142 3.78 3.87 -8.03
C LEU A 142 4.16 5.24 -8.59
N GLU A 143 3.55 5.65 -9.71
CA GLU A 143 3.76 6.97 -10.28
C GLU A 143 3.24 8.10 -9.37
N ASN A 144 2.12 7.85 -8.68
CA ASN A 144 1.59 8.79 -7.68
C ASN A 144 2.52 8.87 -6.47
N LEU A 145 3.01 7.73 -5.97
CA LEU A 145 3.96 7.68 -4.86
C LEU A 145 5.28 8.39 -5.20
N ASN A 146 5.75 8.27 -6.44
CA ASN A 146 6.97 8.93 -6.93
C ASN A 146 6.91 10.46 -6.88
N GLU A 147 5.71 11.05 -6.84
CA GLU A 147 5.49 12.48 -6.74
C GLU A 147 5.35 12.98 -5.29
N VAL A 148 5.27 12.08 -4.32
CA VAL A 148 5.12 12.45 -2.91
C VAL A 148 6.47 12.89 -2.33
N ALA A 149 6.60 14.17 -2.05
CA ALA A 149 7.82 14.74 -1.46
C ALA A 149 7.79 14.66 0.07
N ALA A 150 8.32 13.58 0.63
CA ALA A 150 8.45 13.39 2.07
C ALA A 150 9.73 12.62 2.43
N ASP A 151 10.17 12.71 3.69
CA ASP A 151 11.30 11.94 4.21
C ASP A 151 10.85 10.53 4.63
N LEU A 152 9.67 10.43 5.22
CA LEU A 152 8.99 9.18 5.57
C LEU A 152 7.57 9.19 5.01
N ILE A 153 7.15 8.07 4.44
CA ILE A 153 5.80 7.90 3.90
C ILE A 153 5.17 6.67 4.55
N PHE A 154 4.06 6.86 5.26
CA PHE A 154 3.21 5.77 5.74
C PHE A 154 2.17 5.47 4.68
N ILE A 155 2.11 4.22 4.23
CA ILE A 155 1.11 3.76 3.24
C ILE A 155 0.13 2.82 3.93
N LYS A 156 -1.15 3.07 3.72
CA LYS A 156 -2.23 2.26 4.28
C LYS A 156 -3.44 2.23 3.33
N ASN A 157 -4.12 1.10 3.29
CA ASN A 157 -5.37 0.99 2.55
C ASN A 157 -6.48 1.81 3.22
N ILE A 158 -7.30 2.46 2.40
CA ILE A 158 -8.38 3.35 2.86
C ILE A 158 -9.37 2.63 3.78
N ASP A 159 -9.60 1.34 3.56
CA ASP A 159 -10.59 0.54 4.28
C ASP A 159 -10.04 -0.14 5.56
N ASN A 160 -8.73 -0.02 5.83
CA ASN A 160 -8.12 -0.56 7.05
C ASN A 160 -8.07 0.52 8.13
N VAL A 161 -9.18 0.80 8.76
CA VAL A 161 -9.33 1.79 9.84
C VAL A 161 -10.02 1.16 11.04
N VAL A 162 -9.77 1.73 12.20
CA VAL A 162 -10.33 1.27 13.48
C VAL A 162 -10.91 2.44 14.28
N PRO A 163 -11.88 2.20 15.16
CA PRO A 163 -12.38 3.21 16.08
C PRO A 163 -11.32 3.68 17.08
N ASP A 164 -11.57 4.82 17.73
CA ASP A 164 -10.60 5.52 18.61
C ASP A 164 -10.02 4.61 19.70
N ARG A 165 -10.79 3.69 20.24
CA ARG A 165 -10.35 2.76 21.30
C ARG A 165 -9.19 1.84 20.88
N LEU A 166 -9.05 1.54 19.58
CA LEU A 166 -8.00 0.66 19.04
C LEU A 166 -6.82 1.42 18.43
N LYS A 167 -6.96 2.73 18.14
CA LYS A 167 -5.89 3.55 17.57
C LYS A 167 -4.58 3.56 18.36
N PRO A 168 -4.56 3.52 19.73
CA PRO A 168 -3.32 3.46 20.48
C PRO A 168 -2.43 2.27 20.11
N ILE A 169 -3.01 1.11 19.80
CA ILE A 169 -2.27 -0.08 19.38
C ILE A 169 -1.68 0.16 17.97
N THR A 170 -2.50 0.62 17.04
CA THR A 170 -2.04 0.98 15.68
C THR A 170 -0.90 1.99 15.73
N LYS A 171 -1.04 3.07 16.52
CA LYS A 171 0.01 4.07 16.74
C LYS A 171 1.32 3.42 17.19
N SER A 172 1.28 2.57 18.20
CA SER A 172 2.49 1.96 18.79
C SER A 172 3.26 1.17 17.74
N TYR A 173 2.58 0.34 16.96
CA TYR A 173 3.23 -0.45 15.91
C TYR A 173 3.70 0.40 14.73
N LYS A 174 2.92 1.41 14.32
CA LYS A 174 3.36 2.37 13.29
C LYS A 174 4.64 3.10 13.69
N MET A 175 4.72 3.54 14.93
CA MET A 175 5.93 4.19 15.46
C MET A 175 7.11 3.23 15.55
N ALA A 176 6.88 1.96 15.89
CA ALA A 176 7.93 0.94 15.90
C ALA A 176 8.47 0.65 14.49
N LEU A 177 7.58 0.49 13.48
CA LEU A 177 7.98 0.31 12.09
C LEU A 177 8.79 1.50 11.56
N ALA A 178 8.37 2.74 11.89
CA ALA A 178 9.10 3.94 11.50
C ALA A 178 10.45 4.06 12.22
N GLY A 179 10.52 3.69 13.50
CA GLY A 179 11.76 3.66 14.26
C GLY A 179 12.79 2.71 13.66
N LEU A 180 12.38 1.49 13.33
CA LEU A 180 13.22 0.51 12.66
C LEU A 180 13.70 1.01 11.28
N LEU A 181 12.80 1.63 10.49
CA LEU A 181 13.20 2.21 9.21
C LEU A 181 14.30 3.26 9.39
N LEU A 182 14.14 4.19 10.33
CA LEU A 182 15.11 5.25 10.58
C LEU A 182 16.47 4.70 11.05
N GLU A 183 16.46 3.68 11.90
CA GLU A 183 17.67 3.01 12.37
C GLU A 183 18.44 2.37 11.20
N VAL A 184 17.77 1.51 10.44
CA VAL A 184 18.38 0.83 9.27
C VAL A 184 18.81 1.84 8.21
N GLN A 185 17.99 2.86 7.94
CA GLN A 185 18.34 3.93 6.98
C GLN A 185 19.60 4.69 7.44
N SER A 186 19.78 4.94 8.74
CA SER A 186 20.98 5.57 9.27
C SER A 186 22.22 4.71 9.00
N HIS A 187 22.16 3.41 9.29
CA HIS A 187 23.26 2.48 9.04
C HIS A 187 23.61 2.39 7.55
N VAL A 188 22.58 2.29 6.68
CA VAL A 188 22.76 2.28 5.22
C VAL A 188 23.40 3.57 4.74
N PHE A 189 22.95 4.74 5.21
CA PHE A 189 23.50 6.03 4.80
C PHE A 189 24.93 6.23 5.28
N GLU A 190 25.27 5.77 6.48
CA GLU A 190 26.62 5.79 6.98
C GLU A 190 27.57 4.86 6.18
N ALA A 191 27.09 3.69 5.79
CA ALA A 191 27.85 2.76 4.95
C ALA A 191 28.10 3.33 3.56
N LEU A 192 27.06 3.92 2.93
CA LEU A 192 27.19 4.57 1.62
C LEU A 192 28.14 5.76 1.62
N LYS A 193 28.09 6.59 2.67
CA LYS A 193 29.06 7.68 2.86
C LYS A 193 30.49 7.15 3.01
N ALA A 194 30.68 6.07 3.76
CA ALA A 194 32.01 5.45 3.91
C ALA A 194 32.53 4.89 2.58
N LEU A 195 31.67 4.36 1.72
CA LEU A 195 32.02 3.85 0.39
C LEU A 195 32.44 4.96 -0.61
N GLU A 196 32.24 6.23 -0.31
CA GLU A 196 32.80 7.32 -1.13
C GLU A 196 34.33 7.26 -1.17
N GLU A 197 34.98 6.68 -0.15
CA GLU A 197 36.38 6.28 -0.15
C GLU A 197 36.48 4.75 -0.06
N VAL A 198 36.89 4.09 -1.14
CA VAL A 198 36.95 2.63 -1.23
C VAL A 198 38.17 2.10 -0.46
N THR A 199 37.93 1.58 0.72
CA THR A 199 38.92 0.94 1.60
C THR A 199 38.39 -0.41 2.07
N THR A 200 39.25 -1.28 2.58
CA THR A 200 38.85 -2.53 3.20
C THR A 200 37.85 -2.31 4.35
N GLN A 201 38.01 -1.22 5.10
CA GLN A 201 37.12 -0.91 6.23
C GLN A 201 35.75 -0.44 5.74
N SER A 202 35.67 0.42 4.71
CA SER A 202 34.39 0.88 4.17
C SER A 202 33.58 -0.24 3.51
N VAL A 203 34.25 -1.12 2.76
CA VAL A 203 33.65 -2.31 2.16
C VAL A 203 33.12 -3.26 3.24
N ARG A 204 33.90 -3.52 4.29
CA ARG A 204 33.47 -4.35 5.41
C ARG A 204 32.24 -3.78 6.13
N LYS A 205 32.21 -2.45 6.38
CA LYS A 205 31.06 -1.78 6.99
C LYS A 205 29.81 -1.95 6.11
N ALA A 206 29.94 -1.77 4.80
CA ALA A 206 28.84 -1.94 3.86
C ALA A 206 28.33 -3.40 3.81
N GLN A 207 29.24 -4.37 3.85
CA GLN A 207 28.91 -5.78 3.94
C GLN A 207 28.16 -6.11 5.25
N GLU A 208 28.63 -5.59 6.39
CA GLU A 208 27.95 -5.76 7.68
C GLU A 208 26.50 -5.28 7.63
N VAL A 209 26.25 -4.07 7.15
CA VAL A 209 24.90 -3.51 7.01
C VAL A 209 24.05 -4.34 6.04
N TYR A 210 24.62 -4.72 4.88
CA TYR A 210 23.88 -5.52 3.89
C TYR A 210 23.43 -6.88 4.44
N VAL A 211 24.32 -7.56 5.18
CA VAL A 211 24.05 -8.89 5.73
C VAL A 211 23.21 -8.81 7.01
N SER A 212 23.59 -7.96 7.96
CA SER A 212 22.98 -7.96 9.31
C SER A 212 21.67 -7.20 9.37
N ASP A 213 21.56 -6.05 8.69
CA ASP A 213 20.38 -5.20 8.78
C ASP A 213 19.36 -5.54 7.68
N LEU A 214 19.83 -5.92 6.47
CA LEU A 214 18.96 -6.19 5.32
C LEU A 214 18.81 -7.68 5.01
N GLY A 215 19.51 -8.58 5.71
CA GLY A 215 19.46 -10.03 5.49
C GLY A 215 20.02 -10.47 4.14
N GLY A 216 20.84 -9.64 3.49
CA GLY A 216 21.37 -9.93 2.17
C GLY A 216 22.42 -11.05 2.15
N LEU A 217 22.44 -11.83 1.09
CA LEU A 217 23.48 -12.82 0.84
C LEU A 217 24.53 -12.26 -0.13
N VAL A 218 25.81 -12.40 0.24
CA VAL A 218 26.92 -11.98 -0.62
C VAL A 218 27.37 -13.17 -1.46
N PRO A 219 27.25 -13.11 -2.79
CA PRO A 219 27.70 -14.20 -3.68
C PRO A 219 29.19 -14.47 -3.51
N GLU A 220 29.62 -15.73 -3.67
CA GLU A 220 31.02 -16.14 -3.56
C GLU A 220 31.91 -15.38 -4.55
N GLU A 221 31.42 -15.11 -5.75
CA GLU A 221 32.11 -14.31 -6.77
C GLU A 221 32.44 -12.90 -6.25
N ILE A 222 31.53 -12.27 -5.52
CA ILE A 222 31.72 -10.94 -4.93
C ILE A 222 32.67 -11.01 -3.73
N GLN A 223 32.59 -12.06 -2.91
CA GLN A 223 33.52 -12.23 -1.77
C GLN A 223 34.98 -12.33 -2.24
N ASN A 224 35.20 -12.92 -3.40
CA ASN A 224 36.54 -13.11 -4.00
C ASN A 224 36.92 -11.99 -5.00
N ALA A 225 36.05 -11.01 -5.24
CA ALA A 225 36.28 -9.92 -6.18
C ALA A 225 37.22 -8.84 -5.60
N SER A 226 37.68 -7.93 -6.44
CA SER A 226 38.46 -6.78 -6.00
C SER A 226 37.67 -5.85 -5.07
N LEU A 227 38.33 -5.06 -4.23
CA LEU A 227 37.70 -4.10 -3.35
C LEU A 227 36.79 -3.13 -4.11
N SER A 228 37.14 -2.72 -5.32
CA SER A 228 36.34 -1.84 -6.15
C SER A 228 35.07 -2.52 -6.63
N GLU A 229 35.10 -3.78 -7.01
CA GLU A 229 33.94 -4.55 -7.43
C GLU A 229 33.00 -4.83 -6.23
N GLN A 230 33.56 -5.18 -5.08
CA GLN A 230 32.79 -5.33 -3.83
C GLN A 230 32.11 -4.01 -3.45
N ALA A 231 32.81 -2.89 -3.51
CA ALA A 231 32.24 -1.57 -3.22
C ALA A 231 31.09 -1.23 -4.17
N ALA A 232 31.26 -1.48 -5.47
CA ALA A 232 30.22 -1.26 -6.47
C ALA A 232 28.97 -2.14 -6.21
N PHE A 233 29.18 -3.40 -5.84
CA PHE A 233 28.08 -4.31 -5.46
C PHE A 233 27.31 -3.78 -4.26
N PHE A 234 27.99 -3.43 -3.16
CA PHE A 234 27.30 -2.94 -1.96
C PHE A 234 26.64 -1.59 -2.20
N GLN A 235 27.27 -0.70 -2.96
CA GLN A 235 26.67 0.58 -3.36
C GLN A 235 25.36 0.35 -4.12
N ALA A 236 25.33 -0.57 -5.08
CA ALA A 236 24.13 -0.89 -5.85
C ALA A 236 23.02 -1.57 -5.00
N LYS A 237 23.41 -2.35 -3.98
CA LYS A 237 22.45 -3.02 -3.09
C LYS A 237 21.93 -2.10 -1.98
N LEU A 238 22.75 -1.20 -1.45
CA LEU A 238 22.39 -0.31 -0.34
C LEU A 238 21.69 0.97 -0.83
N ASN A 239 22.10 1.55 -1.97
CA ASN A 239 21.54 2.81 -2.48
C ASN A 239 20.20 2.58 -3.21
N ARG A 240 19.19 2.18 -2.44
CA ARG A 240 17.85 1.88 -2.89
C ARG A 240 16.82 2.47 -1.92
N PRO A 241 15.57 2.71 -2.37
CA PRO A 241 14.47 2.99 -1.44
C PRO A 241 14.36 1.89 -0.39
N ILE A 242 13.95 2.25 0.83
CA ILE A 242 13.79 1.31 1.95
C ILE A 242 12.33 1.28 2.34
N ARG A 243 11.81 0.08 2.63
CA ARG A 243 10.49 -0.09 3.23
C ARG A 243 10.52 -1.05 4.41
N VAL A 244 9.75 -0.75 5.43
CA VAL A 244 9.43 -1.67 6.53
C VAL A 244 7.94 -2.01 6.42
N CYS A 245 7.63 -3.28 6.34
CA CYS A 245 6.28 -3.81 6.14
C CYS A 245 5.79 -4.49 7.41
N GLY A 246 4.67 -4.02 7.97
CA GLY A 246 3.95 -4.72 9.02
C GLY A 246 3.14 -5.87 8.42
N MET A 247 3.44 -7.10 8.83
CA MET A 247 2.81 -8.33 8.36
C MET A 247 2.01 -8.96 9.47
N VAL A 248 0.82 -9.47 9.17
CA VAL A 248 0.01 -10.24 10.13
C VAL A 248 0.04 -11.72 9.78
N LYS A 249 -0.18 -12.57 10.78
CA LYS A 249 -0.43 -14.00 10.53
C LYS A 249 -1.66 -14.17 9.67
N ASN A 250 -1.55 -15.04 8.66
CA ASN A 250 -2.69 -15.39 7.81
C ASN A 250 -3.67 -16.25 8.62
N THR A 251 -4.92 -15.82 8.69
CA THR A 251 -6.02 -16.53 9.37
C THR A 251 -7.06 -17.06 8.40
N GLY A 252 -6.74 -17.06 7.09
CA GLY A 252 -7.58 -17.61 6.04
C GLY A 252 -7.94 -16.60 4.95
N GLU A 253 -7.39 -15.40 4.99
CA GLU A 253 -7.59 -14.41 3.93
C GLU A 253 -6.91 -14.88 2.64
N PRO A 254 -7.63 -14.77 1.50
CA PRO A 254 -7.02 -15.02 0.20
C PRO A 254 -6.08 -13.87 -0.16
N GLY A 255 -4.91 -14.19 -0.70
CA GLY A 255 -3.95 -13.19 -1.16
C GLY A 255 -2.53 -13.71 -1.14
N GLY A 256 -1.58 -12.82 -1.32
CA GLY A 256 -0.16 -13.14 -1.28
C GLY A 256 0.42 -12.98 0.13
N GLY A 257 1.75 -13.02 0.20
CA GLY A 257 2.50 -12.91 1.45
C GLY A 257 3.98 -12.62 1.24
N PRO A 258 4.75 -12.59 2.32
CA PRO A 258 6.19 -12.41 2.29
C PRO A 258 6.91 -13.71 1.92
N PHE A 259 7.85 -13.60 1.00
CA PHE A 259 8.68 -14.72 0.55
C PHE A 259 10.14 -14.28 0.34
N TRP A 260 11.07 -15.22 0.48
CA TRP A 260 12.38 -15.10 -0.09
C TRP A 260 12.32 -15.50 -1.57
N ILE A 261 12.86 -14.67 -2.43
CA ILE A 261 12.94 -14.98 -3.87
C ILE A 261 14.40 -15.02 -4.30
N HIS A 262 14.71 -15.94 -5.21
CA HIS A 262 15.99 -15.97 -5.88
C HIS A 262 16.05 -14.87 -6.94
N GLU A 263 17.06 -14.03 -6.85
CA GLU A 263 17.38 -13.02 -7.86
C GLU A 263 18.41 -13.57 -8.87
N LYS A 264 18.60 -12.81 -9.95
CA LYS A 264 19.74 -13.07 -10.84
C LYS A 264 21.05 -13.04 -10.06
N TYR A 265 22.00 -13.87 -10.48
CA TYR A 265 23.33 -13.98 -9.87
C TYR A 265 23.39 -14.61 -8.47
N GLY A 266 22.39 -15.41 -8.11
CA GLY A 266 22.41 -16.19 -6.86
C GLY A 266 22.25 -15.37 -5.58
N THR A 267 21.74 -14.15 -5.69
CA THR A 267 21.29 -13.38 -4.53
C THR A 267 19.85 -13.72 -4.18
N GLU A 268 19.48 -13.45 -2.94
CA GLU A 268 18.09 -13.59 -2.47
C GLU A 268 17.61 -12.24 -1.93
N SER A 269 16.31 -12.00 -2.04
CA SER A 269 15.68 -10.83 -1.46
C SER A 269 14.31 -11.14 -0.87
N LEU A 270 13.93 -10.37 0.14
CA LEU A 270 12.60 -10.39 0.74
C LEU A 270 11.62 -9.66 -0.19
N GLN A 271 10.57 -10.36 -0.63
CA GLN A 271 9.56 -9.80 -1.52
C GLN A 271 8.16 -10.19 -1.05
N ILE A 272 7.20 -9.36 -1.47
CA ILE A 272 5.79 -9.67 -1.32
C ILE A 272 5.29 -10.17 -2.67
N LEU A 273 4.78 -11.40 -2.68
CA LEU A 273 4.19 -12.01 -3.87
C LEU A 273 2.68 -12.09 -3.74
N GLU A 274 1.97 -11.82 -4.82
CA GLU A 274 0.56 -12.16 -4.94
C GLU A 274 0.41 -13.61 -5.40
N THR A 275 -0.68 -14.26 -5.04
CA THR A 275 -0.95 -15.66 -5.44
C THR A 275 -0.85 -15.85 -6.96
N ALA A 276 -1.29 -14.85 -7.74
CA ALA A 276 -1.23 -14.89 -9.20
C ALA A 276 0.21 -14.91 -9.77
N GLN A 277 1.21 -14.56 -8.97
CA GLN A 277 2.63 -14.56 -9.36
C GLN A 277 3.32 -15.89 -9.06
N ILE A 278 2.64 -16.81 -8.36
CA ILE A 278 3.20 -18.10 -7.92
C ILE A 278 2.69 -19.22 -8.84
N ASP A 279 3.59 -19.97 -9.42
CA ASP A 279 3.22 -21.15 -10.21
C ASP A 279 2.83 -22.32 -9.28
N LEU A 280 1.53 -22.40 -9.00
CA LEU A 280 0.97 -23.47 -8.16
C LEU A 280 1.01 -24.87 -8.79
N ASN A 281 1.32 -24.98 -10.11
CA ASN A 281 1.54 -26.27 -10.77
C ASN A 281 2.96 -26.80 -10.51
N ASN A 282 3.89 -25.92 -10.16
CA ASN A 282 5.21 -26.34 -9.68
C ASN A 282 5.09 -26.81 -8.23
N SER A 283 5.48 -28.07 -7.97
CA SER A 283 5.30 -28.70 -6.65
C SER A 283 6.08 -27.99 -5.53
N GLU A 284 7.27 -27.48 -5.82
CA GLU A 284 8.11 -26.78 -4.85
C GLU A 284 7.50 -25.40 -4.51
N SER A 285 7.15 -24.60 -5.53
CA SER A 285 6.50 -23.30 -5.34
C SER A 285 5.17 -23.43 -4.59
N ASN A 286 4.38 -24.46 -4.91
CA ASN A 286 3.13 -24.72 -4.19
C ASN A 286 3.38 -25.14 -2.74
N GLN A 287 4.39 -25.95 -2.46
CA GLN A 287 4.76 -26.32 -1.09
C GLN A 287 5.16 -25.10 -0.27
N HIS A 288 5.99 -24.21 -0.80
CA HIS A 288 6.36 -22.95 -0.15
C HIS A 288 5.15 -22.04 0.09
N PHE A 289 4.25 -21.95 -0.89
CA PHE A 289 3.02 -21.18 -0.75
C PHE A 289 2.12 -21.72 0.36
N GLN A 290 1.92 -23.03 0.41
CA GLN A 290 1.10 -23.68 1.45
C GLN A 290 1.73 -23.58 2.85
N ALA A 291 3.06 -23.50 2.95
CA ALA A 291 3.79 -23.32 4.19
C ALA A 291 3.83 -21.86 4.65
N SER A 292 3.35 -20.90 3.84
CA SER A 292 3.31 -19.49 4.17
C SER A 292 2.47 -19.23 5.42
N THR A 293 3.01 -18.45 6.33
CA THR A 293 2.37 -18.18 7.63
C THR A 293 1.83 -16.76 7.76
N HIS A 294 2.20 -15.85 6.86
CA HIS A 294 1.85 -14.45 6.94
C HIS A 294 1.14 -13.97 5.67
N PHE A 295 0.31 -12.97 5.86
CA PHE A 295 -0.46 -12.31 4.82
C PHE A 295 0.27 -11.06 4.29
N ASN A 296 -0.25 -10.47 3.21
CA ASN A 296 0.20 -9.20 2.63
C ASN A 296 0.40 -8.10 3.68
N PRO A 297 1.26 -7.11 3.40
CA PRO A 297 1.47 -6.02 4.34
C PRO A 297 0.18 -5.26 4.61
N VAL A 298 -0.04 -4.97 5.87
CA VAL A 298 -1.19 -4.20 6.34
C VAL A 298 -0.83 -2.73 6.55
N ASP A 299 0.46 -2.49 6.77
CA ASP A 299 1.07 -1.18 6.96
C ASP A 299 2.46 -1.16 6.32
N LEU A 300 2.78 -0.10 5.60
CA LEU A 300 4.13 0.15 5.08
C LEU A 300 4.64 1.50 5.57
N VAL A 301 5.92 1.54 5.92
CA VAL A 301 6.66 2.78 6.13
C VAL A 301 7.80 2.80 5.12
N CYS A 302 7.94 3.89 4.37
CA CYS A 302 8.86 4.00 3.25
C CYS A 302 9.80 5.20 3.42
N GLY A 303 11.08 5.00 3.12
CA GLY A 303 12.10 6.03 2.91
C GLY A 303 12.44 6.08 1.43
N THR A 304 12.17 7.20 0.78
CA THR A 304 12.28 7.38 -0.68
C THR A 304 13.36 8.37 -1.09
N ARG A 305 14.28 8.71 -0.17
CA ARG A 305 15.43 9.56 -0.43
C ARG A 305 16.73 8.80 -0.23
N ASP A 306 17.73 9.16 -1.03
CA ASP A 306 19.09 8.66 -0.88
C ASP A 306 19.84 9.33 0.29
N TYR A 307 21.07 8.88 0.56
CA TYR A 307 21.92 9.41 1.62
C TYR A 307 22.40 10.85 1.40
N LYS A 308 22.17 11.44 0.20
CA LYS A 308 22.40 12.83 -0.15
C LYS A 308 21.14 13.69 -0.03
N GLY A 309 20.01 13.07 0.37
CA GLY A 309 18.72 13.72 0.50
C GLY A 309 17.96 13.91 -0.82
N GLN A 310 18.45 13.32 -1.92
CA GLN A 310 17.78 13.37 -3.23
C GLN A 310 16.69 12.31 -3.29
N ALA A 311 15.56 12.64 -3.91
CA ALA A 311 14.50 11.67 -4.14
C ALA A 311 14.94 10.62 -5.16
N PHE A 312 14.67 9.35 -4.87
CA PHE A 312 14.80 8.29 -5.87
C PHE A 312 13.72 8.44 -6.96
N ASP A 313 14.05 8.10 -8.20
CA ASP A 313 13.05 7.76 -9.21
C ASP A 313 12.58 6.32 -8.96
N LEU A 314 11.42 6.19 -8.30
CA LEU A 314 10.91 4.90 -7.85
C LEU A 314 10.59 3.95 -9.01
N LEU A 315 10.37 4.48 -10.22
CA LEU A 315 10.09 3.67 -11.40
C LEU A 315 11.27 2.80 -11.82
N GLN A 316 12.50 3.17 -11.42
CA GLN A 316 13.71 2.40 -11.69
C GLN A 316 13.87 1.17 -10.80
N PHE A 317 13.09 1.08 -9.73
CA PHE A 317 13.16 0.00 -8.74
C PHE A 317 12.00 -1.00 -8.84
N ARG A 318 11.25 -0.98 -9.94
CA ARG A 318 10.18 -1.94 -10.24
C ARG A 318 10.70 -3.07 -11.14
N ASP A 319 10.09 -4.25 -11.01
CA ASP A 319 10.27 -5.36 -11.96
C ASP A 319 9.03 -5.50 -12.84
N MET A 320 9.14 -5.07 -14.09
CA MET A 320 8.05 -5.14 -15.07
C MET A 320 7.64 -6.57 -15.45
N ASN A 321 8.51 -7.57 -15.21
CA ASN A 321 8.20 -8.97 -15.51
C ASN A 321 7.22 -9.60 -14.51
N THR A 322 6.90 -8.89 -13.42
CA THR A 322 5.97 -9.36 -12.38
C THR A 322 4.55 -8.84 -12.57
N GLY A 323 4.26 -8.16 -13.69
CA GLY A 323 2.89 -7.89 -14.13
C GLY A 323 2.18 -9.20 -14.53
N PHE A 324 0.87 -9.21 -14.50
CA PHE A 324 0.09 -10.40 -14.81
C PHE A 324 -1.19 -10.06 -15.59
N ILE A 325 -1.69 -11.05 -16.32
CA ILE A 325 -2.92 -10.91 -17.11
C ILE A 325 -4.12 -11.30 -16.24
N THR A 326 -5.14 -10.45 -16.23
CA THR A 326 -6.44 -10.73 -15.60
C THR A 326 -7.53 -10.89 -16.66
N GLU A 327 -8.41 -11.87 -16.45
CA GLU A 327 -9.60 -12.04 -17.24
C GLU A 327 -10.75 -11.23 -16.62
N LYS A 328 -11.46 -10.51 -17.46
CA LYS A 328 -12.59 -9.65 -17.09
C LYS A 328 -13.68 -9.79 -18.14
N SER A 329 -14.82 -9.19 -17.89
CA SER A 329 -15.89 -9.13 -18.88
C SER A 329 -16.41 -7.70 -19.05
N LYS A 330 -16.80 -7.35 -20.28
CA LYS A 330 -17.49 -6.11 -20.58
C LYS A 330 -18.64 -6.40 -21.57
N ASN A 331 -19.84 -5.97 -21.25
CA ASN A 331 -21.04 -6.20 -22.09
C ASN A 331 -21.22 -7.67 -22.51
N GLY A 332 -20.92 -8.62 -21.59
CA GLY A 332 -21.02 -10.06 -21.84
C GLY A 332 -19.90 -10.67 -22.69
N LYS A 333 -18.89 -9.89 -23.12
CA LYS A 333 -17.72 -10.38 -23.84
C LYS A 333 -16.55 -10.51 -22.86
N MET A 334 -15.82 -11.63 -22.97
CA MET A 334 -14.58 -11.83 -22.19
C MET A 334 -13.46 -10.98 -22.76
N LEU A 335 -12.58 -10.49 -21.89
CA LEU A 335 -11.38 -9.75 -22.25
C LEU A 335 -10.24 -10.07 -21.28
N LYS A 336 -9.03 -9.85 -21.75
CA LYS A 336 -7.81 -9.91 -20.98
C LYS A 336 -7.24 -8.51 -20.82
N ALA A 337 -6.74 -8.17 -19.64
CA ALA A 337 -6.07 -6.91 -19.39
C ALA A 337 -4.79 -7.14 -18.60
N LEU A 338 -3.73 -6.42 -18.94
CA LEU A 338 -2.49 -6.43 -18.18
C LEU A 338 -2.67 -5.57 -16.92
N GLU A 339 -2.40 -6.16 -15.76
CA GLU A 339 -2.15 -5.41 -14.54
C GLU A 339 -0.64 -5.21 -14.35
N LEU A 340 -0.25 -3.97 -14.09
CA LEU A 340 1.14 -3.62 -13.77
C LEU A 340 1.56 -4.32 -12.47
N PRO A 341 2.89 -4.51 -12.25
CA PRO A 341 3.39 -5.03 -10.98
C PRO A 341 2.76 -4.30 -9.80
N GLY A 342 2.11 -5.04 -8.89
CA GLY A 342 1.36 -4.46 -7.78
C GLY A 342 2.21 -3.53 -6.92
N LEU A 343 1.62 -2.49 -6.31
CA LEU A 343 2.32 -1.39 -5.66
C LEU A 343 3.34 -1.87 -4.62
N TRP A 344 2.95 -2.79 -3.74
CA TRP A 344 3.85 -3.37 -2.73
C TRP A 344 4.44 -4.73 -3.11
N ASN A 345 4.19 -5.19 -4.33
CA ASN A 345 4.78 -6.40 -4.92
C ASN A 345 5.91 -6.02 -5.87
N GLY A 346 5.78 -6.32 -7.15
CA GLY A 346 6.79 -6.06 -8.15
C GLY A 346 7.12 -4.59 -8.41
N ALA A 347 6.22 -3.64 -8.08
CA ALA A 347 6.52 -2.21 -8.18
C ALA A 347 7.60 -1.77 -7.17
N MET A 348 7.79 -2.52 -6.08
CA MET A 348 8.84 -2.31 -5.08
C MET A 348 9.84 -3.49 -5.04
N ALA A 349 9.99 -4.23 -6.14
CA ALA A 349 10.83 -5.45 -6.21
C ALA A 349 12.29 -5.20 -5.84
N HIS A 350 12.84 -4.05 -6.22
CA HIS A 350 14.24 -3.72 -5.97
C HIS A 350 14.44 -2.76 -4.79
N TRP A 351 13.46 -2.66 -3.88
CA TRP A 351 13.59 -1.91 -2.65
C TRP A 351 14.25 -2.77 -1.56
N ASN A 352 15.01 -2.13 -0.69
CA ASN A 352 15.43 -2.77 0.56
C ASN A 352 14.20 -2.97 1.44
N THR A 353 13.88 -4.22 1.74
CA THR A 353 12.62 -4.61 2.39
C THR A 353 12.89 -5.31 3.70
N LEU A 354 12.21 -4.87 4.77
CA LEU A 354 12.17 -5.54 6.07
C LEU A 354 10.73 -5.93 6.39
N PHE A 355 10.56 -7.12 6.96
CA PHE A 355 9.27 -7.60 7.45
C PHE A 355 9.25 -7.63 8.96
N VAL A 356 8.16 -7.11 9.54
CA VAL A 356 7.92 -7.10 10.99
C VAL A 356 6.55 -7.69 11.26
N GLU A 357 6.47 -8.71 12.09
CA GLU A 357 5.17 -9.22 12.55
C GLU A 357 4.48 -8.17 13.43
N VAL A 358 3.25 -7.81 13.07
CA VAL A 358 2.39 -6.92 13.87
C VAL A 358 1.14 -7.68 14.30
N PRO A 359 0.50 -7.32 15.43
CA PRO A 359 -0.69 -8.02 15.87
C PRO A 359 -1.84 -7.93 14.89
N LEU A 360 -2.63 -9.01 14.77
CA LEU A 360 -3.79 -9.08 13.89
C LEU A 360 -4.78 -7.92 14.13
N ILE A 361 -4.88 -7.42 15.36
CA ILE A 361 -5.73 -6.28 15.71
C ILE A 361 -5.39 -4.98 14.96
N THR A 362 -4.22 -4.87 14.32
CA THR A 362 -3.85 -3.73 13.44
C THR A 362 -4.42 -3.88 12.02
N PHE A 363 -5.04 -5.02 11.70
CA PHE A 363 -5.58 -5.35 10.39
C PHE A 363 -7.08 -5.60 10.45
N ASN A 364 -7.87 -4.57 10.18
CA ASN A 364 -9.33 -4.61 10.24
C ASN A 364 -9.94 -4.00 8.96
N PRO A 365 -9.68 -4.59 7.79
CA PRO A 365 -10.21 -4.06 6.54
C PRO A 365 -11.72 -4.32 6.44
N VAL A 366 -12.43 -3.34 5.88
CA VAL A 366 -13.84 -3.49 5.51
C VAL A 366 -13.93 -3.88 4.04
N LYS A 367 -14.08 -5.17 3.77
CA LYS A 367 -14.25 -5.70 2.40
C LYS A 367 -15.73 -5.73 2.01
N THR A 368 -16.59 -6.06 2.95
CA THR A 368 -18.05 -6.10 2.81
C THR A 368 -18.71 -5.31 3.94
N ILE A 369 -19.97 -4.96 3.78
CA ILE A 369 -20.74 -4.25 4.82
C ILE A 369 -20.84 -5.07 6.13
N ASN A 370 -20.80 -6.40 6.03
CA ASN A 370 -20.87 -7.27 7.20
C ASN A 370 -19.63 -7.16 8.10
N ASP A 371 -18.49 -6.71 7.55
CA ASP A 371 -17.28 -6.50 8.34
C ASP A 371 -17.48 -5.41 9.40
N LEU A 372 -18.37 -4.44 9.15
CA LEU A 372 -18.72 -3.40 10.12
C LEU A 372 -19.45 -3.93 11.34
N LEU A 373 -19.96 -5.16 11.30
CA LEU A 373 -20.60 -5.82 12.46
C LEU A 373 -19.61 -6.49 13.39
N ARG A 374 -18.33 -6.61 12.98
CA ARG A 374 -17.28 -7.16 13.86
C ARG A 374 -17.03 -6.24 15.04
N GLU A 375 -16.61 -6.84 16.18
CA GLU A 375 -16.34 -6.10 17.41
C GLU A 375 -15.30 -4.99 17.20
N GLU A 376 -14.30 -5.23 16.36
CA GLU A 376 -13.23 -4.28 16.06
C GLU A 376 -13.73 -2.98 15.44
N HIS A 377 -14.89 -2.98 14.79
CA HIS A 377 -15.53 -1.80 14.18
C HIS A 377 -16.62 -1.15 15.06
N GLN A 378 -16.94 -1.75 16.20
CA GLN A 378 -17.88 -1.15 17.14
C GLN A 378 -17.16 -0.13 18.01
N ALA A 379 -17.72 1.09 18.17
CA ALA A 379 -17.12 2.20 18.93
C ALA A 379 -17.27 2.05 20.45
#